data_fcd31620388726fb205c5366013baaa9
#
_entry.id   fcd31620388726fb205c5366013baaa9
#
_cell.length_a   1.000
_cell.length_b   1.000
_cell.length_c   1.000
_cell.angle_alpha   90.00
_cell.angle_beta   90.00
_cell.angle_gamma   90.00
#
_symmetry.space_group_name_H-M   'P 1'
#
loop_
_entity.id
_entity.type
_entity.pdbx_description
1 polymer ?
#
loop_
_entity_poly.entity_id
_entity_poly.type
_entity_poly.pdbx_seq_one_letter_code
_entity_poly.pdbx_strand_id
1 'polypeptide(L)'
;MVVTAAVSPNHPEVEQARTLGVPVIRRADALGEAVAGGTVVAIAGTHGKTTTTVMVTEGLAAAGRNPTGLVGGRVAGWGGNARQGSSGLFVVEADEYDKAFLSLQPTVAVVNNVEPDHLECYGSVDSLEAAFAEFAERAQRVIASADDPGAQRVVRSLKAPVWTVGTRSGDVQIHDAHFSPAGSTARVKLPNGDSVALSLQVPGAHNVRNAATALAAVHAVGANVRSAAAALAEFRGVARRFERLGEADGVMVVDDYAHHPTEVAATLAGARQAFPERRIVAVFQPHLYSRTAAHGKALGQALAAADVAVVAPIYGAREAPMPGVTSELVIEAARAAGAEVVKVGDRAKLTADVAALLQPGDLLLTMGAGDVTRVGPEILSGRRSAGRERAPR
;
A
#
# COMPACT_ATOMS: atom_id res chain seq x y z
N MET A 1 -4.31 26.85 13.05
CA MET A 1 -3.10 26.17 12.51
C MET A 1 -3.33 24.67 12.48
N VAL A 2 -3.03 23.99 11.38
CA VAL A 2 -3.13 22.52 11.30
C VAL A 2 -1.73 21.92 11.31
N VAL A 3 -1.49 20.94 12.17
CA VAL A 3 -0.19 20.27 12.34
C VAL A 3 -0.27 18.78 12.13
N THR A 4 0.79 18.16 11.59
CA THR A 4 0.90 16.70 11.48
C THR A 4 1.57 16.12 12.72
N ALA A 5 1.40 14.82 12.98
CA ALA A 5 2.08 14.11 14.07
C ALA A 5 3.62 14.14 13.97
N ALA A 6 4.17 14.47 12.80
CA ALA A 6 5.62 14.59 12.59
C ALA A 6 6.21 15.90 13.13
N VAL A 7 5.38 16.89 13.46
CA VAL A 7 5.82 18.19 13.98
C VAL A 7 5.93 18.11 15.50
N SER A 8 7.10 18.46 16.04
CA SER A 8 7.31 18.51 17.48
C SER A 8 6.32 19.48 18.15
N PRO A 9 5.73 19.12 19.32
CA PRO A 9 4.90 20.04 20.10
C PRO A 9 5.61 21.35 20.48
N ASN A 10 6.93 21.34 20.54
CA ASN A 10 7.78 22.50 20.88
C ASN A 10 8.37 23.16 19.62
N HIS A 11 7.78 22.93 18.43
CA HIS A 11 8.22 23.61 17.22
C HIS A 11 7.95 25.12 17.35
N PRO A 12 8.89 26.00 16.96
CA PRO A 12 8.74 27.46 17.16
C PRO A 12 7.46 28.04 16.58
N GLU A 13 7.01 27.59 15.41
CA GLU A 13 5.74 28.02 14.82
C GLU A 13 4.52 27.60 15.64
N VAL A 14 4.57 26.42 16.26
CA VAL A 14 3.48 25.91 17.12
C VAL A 14 3.41 26.74 18.41
N GLU A 15 4.55 27.05 19.02
CA GLU A 15 4.64 27.91 20.20
C GLU A 15 4.16 29.32 19.91
N GLN A 16 4.56 29.88 18.77
CA GLN A 16 4.11 31.19 18.33
C GLN A 16 2.60 31.25 18.09
N ALA A 17 2.04 30.21 17.44
CA ALA A 17 0.59 30.11 17.23
C ALA A 17 -0.17 30.11 18.55
N ARG A 18 0.31 29.32 19.54
CA ARG A 18 -0.28 29.31 20.90
C ARG A 18 -0.20 30.65 21.59
N THR A 19 0.96 31.32 21.50
CA THR A 19 1.18 32.66 22.09
C THR A 19 0.24 33.71 21.50
N LEU A 20 -0.07 33.59 20.19
CA LEU A 20 -1.01 34.46 19.49
C LEU A 20 -2.47 34.05 19.65
N GLY A 21 -2.79 33.02 20.43
CA GLY A 21 -4.15 32.51 20.61
C GLY A 21 -4.73 31.83 19.35
N VAL A 22 -3.89 31.46 18.37
CA VAL A 22 -4.33 30.73 17.18
C VAL A 22 -4.58 29.27 17.55
N PRO A 23 -5.79 28.71 17.32
CA PRO A 23 -6.07 27.30 17.57
C PRO A 23 -5.08 26.40 16.80
N VAL A 24 -4.49 25.44 17.51
CA VAL A 24 -3.62 24.41 16.91
C VAL A 24 -4.35 23.08 16.97
N ILE A 25 -4.69 22.51 15.82
CA ILE A 25 -5.43 21.24 15.69
C ILE A 25 -4.61 20.23 14.92
N ARG A 26 -4.78 18.95 15.21
CA ARG A 26 -4.11 17.87 14.48
C ARG A 26 -4.70 17.75 13.09
N ARG A 27 -3.88 17.36 12.11
CA ARG A 27 -4.32 17.09 10.72
C ARG A 27 -5.47 16.05 10.68
N ALA A 28 -5.42 15.05 11.56
CA ALA A 28 -6.46 14.03 11.66
C ALA A 28 -7.82 14.63 12.04
N ASP A 29 -7.83 15.52 13.05
CA ASP A 29 -9.05 16.17 13.54
C ASP A 29 -9.62 17.13 12.48
N ALA A 30 -8.72 17.92 11.82
CA ALA A 30 -9.12 18.78 10.71
C ALA A 30 -9.70 17.99 9.53
N LEU A 31 -9.18 16.79 9.25
CA LEU A 31 -9.73 15.91 8.23
C LEU A 31 -11.11 15.40 8.64
N GLY A 32 -11.28 14.95 9.90
CA GLY A 32 -12.57 14.53 10.44
C GLY A 32 -13.63 15.62 10.32
N GLU A 33 -13.28 16.86 10.68
CA GLU A 33 -14.17 18.04 10.54
C GLU A 33 -14.50 18.33 9.06
N ALA A 34 -13.52 18.25 8.17
CA ALA A 34 -13.73 18.55 6.75
C ALA A 34 -14.66 17.57 6.04
N VAL A 35 -14.77 16.32 6.49
CA VAL A 35 -15.67 15.31 5.93
C VAL A 35 -16.94 15.10 6.74
N ALA A 36 -17.08 15.80 7.86
CA ALA A 36 -18.24 15.70 8.74
C ALA A 36 -19.55 16.08 8.02
N GLY A 37 -20.62 15.35 8.32
CA GLY A 37 -21.94 15.56 7.71
C GLY A 37 -22.09 14.98 6.30
N GLY A 38 -21.05 14.41 5.69
CA GLY A 38 -21.12 13.68 4.42
C GLY A 38 -21.24 12.17 4.61
N THR A 39 -21.44 11.47 3.50
CA THR A 39 -21.27 10.01 3.45
C THR A 39 -19.78 9.70 3.36
N VAL A 40 -19.22 9.04 4.37
CA VAL A 40 -17.79 8.75 4.46
C VAL A 40 -17.54 7.26 4.30
N VAL A 41 -16.77 6.88 3.26
CA VAL A 41 -16.18 5.55 3.11
C VAL A 41 -14.73 5.65 3.55
N ALA A 42 -14.40 5.10 4.72
CA ALA A 42 -13.06 5.17 5.31
C ALA A 42 -12.35 3.81 5.20
N ILE A 43 -11.17 3.81 4.59
CA ILE A 43 -10.42 2.59 4.29
C ILE A 43 -9.21 2.50 5.21
N ALA A 44 -9.29 1.60 6.20
CA ALA A 44 -8.24 1.27 7.14
C ALA A 44 -7.61 -0.12 6.84
N GLY A 45 -6.53 -0.40 7.52
CA GLY A 45 -5.79 -1.66 7.45
C GLY A 45 -4.30 -1.40 7.40
N THR A 46 -3.49 -2.33 7.85
CA THR A 46 -2.03 -2.22 7.80
C THR A 46 -1.55 -2.03 6.37
N HIS A 47 -2.17 -2.75 5.40
CA HIS A 47 -1.78 -2.74 3.99
C HIS A 47 -2.96 -2.47 3.06
N GLY A 48 -2.68 -2.00 1.84
CA GLY A 48 -3.65 -1.83 0.77
C GLY A 48 -4.55 -0.60 0.87
N LYS A 49 -4.44 0.22 1.92
CA LYS A 49 -5.27 1.42 2.16
C LYS A 49 -5.37 2.31 0.92
N THR A 50 -4.25 2.84 0.45
CA THR A 50 -4.19 3.76 -0.70
C THR A 50 -4.82 3.17 -1.95
N THR A 51 -4.41 1.94 -2.30
CA THR A 51 -4.91 1.25 -3.50
C THR A 51 -6.43 1.06 -3.45
N THR A 52 -6.95 0.57 -2.31
CA THR A 52 -8.39 0.37 -2.13
C THR A 52 -9.15 1.70 -2.16
N THR A 53 -8.63 2.75 -1.52
CA THR A 53 -9.23 4.10 -1.54
C THR A 53 -9.34 4.64 -2.96
N VAL A 54 -8.30 4.50 -3.78
CA VAL A 54 -8.33 4.92 -5.18
C VAL A 54 -9.34 4.09 -5.97
N MET A 55 -9.34 2.77 -5.82
CA MET A 55 -10.30 1.89 -6.50
C MET A 55 -11.76 2.20 -6.14
N VAL A 56 -12.06 2.48 -4.87
CA VAL A 56 -13.41 2.91 -4.44
C VAL A 56 -13.77 4.24 -5.07
N THR A 57 -12.85 5.21 -5.04
CA THR A 57 -13.07 6.56 -5.58
C THR A 57 -13.37 6.53 -7.07
N GLU A 58 -12.54 5.82 -7.86
CA GLU A 58 -12.72 5.70 -9.30
C GLU A 58 -13.98 4.89 -9.64
N GLY A 59 -14.26 3.81 -8.90
CA GLY A 59 -15.47 3.03 -9.06
C GLY A 59 -16.74 3.84 -8.81
N LEU A 60 -16.78 4.65 -7.76
CA LEU A 60 -17.89 5.54 -7.44
C LEU A 60 -18.03 6.66 -8.47
N ALA A 61 -16.92 7.21 -8.96
CA ALA A 61 -16.94 8.23 -10.02
C ALA A 61 -17.54 7.67 -11.30
N ALA A 62 -17.17 6.47 -11.73
CA ALA A 62 -17.71 5.78 -12.88
C ALA A 62 -19.18 5.38 -12.70
N ALA A 63 -19.61 5.15 -11.45
CA ALA A 63 -21.02 4.94 -11.11
C ALA A 63 -21.83 6.25 -11.01
N GLY A 64 -21.27 7.38 -11.43
CA GLY A 64 -21.94 8.70 -11.48
C GLY A 64 -22.07 9.41 -10.13
N ARG A 65 -21.29 9.00 -9.10
CA ARG A 65 -21.42 9.55 -7.74
C ARG A 65 -20.53 10.75 -7.44
N ASN A 66 -19.55 11.07 -8.26
CA ASN A 66 -18.59 12.18 -8.12
C ASN A 66 -18.03 12.40 -6.68
N PRO A 67 -17.36 11.40 -6.08
CA PRO A 67 -16.83 11.49 -4.72
C PRO A 67 -15.60 12.39 -4.63
N THR A 68 -15.34 12.93 -3.42
CA THR A 68 -14.03 13.45 -3.05
C THR A 68 -13.19 12.28 -2.52
N GLY A 69 -12.03 12.02 -3.14
CA GLY A 69 -11.07 10.99 -2.73
C GLY A 69 -9.85 11.62 -2.05
N LEU A 70 -9.44 11.08 -0.90
CA LEU A 70 -8.30 11.56 -0.11
C LEU A 70 -7.39 10.40 0.25
N VAL A 71 -6.12 10.43 -0.18
CA VAL A 71 -5.13 9.37 0.05
C VAL A 71 -3.80 9.92 0.57
N GLY A 72 -3.00 9.05 1.20
CA GLY A 72 -1.65 9.41 1.65
C GLY A 72 -0.61 9.44 0.52
N GLY A 73 -0.81 8.65 -0.53
CA GLY A 73 0.09 8.53 -1.68
C GLY A 73 -0.29 9.47 -2.84
N ARG A 74 0.58 9.57 -3.85
CA ARG A 74 0.30 10.33 -5.08
C ARG A 74 -0.44 9.45 -6.10
N VAL A 75 -1.51 9.98 -6.68
CA VAL A 75 -2.27 9.34 -7.75
C VAL A 75 -2.09 10.16 -9.03
N ALA A 76 -1.51 9.56 -10.05
CA ALA A 76 -1.16 10.27 -11.29
C ALA A 76 -2.40 10.91 -11.95
N GLY A 77 -3.50 10.18 -12.04
CA GLY A 77 -4.76 10.65 -12.62
C GLY A 77 -5.43 11.79 -11.84
N TRP A 78 -5.03 12.04 -10.59
CA TRP A 78 -5.56 13.14 -9.77
C TRP A 78 -4.63 14.36 -9.75
N GLY A 79 -3.42 14.23 -10.27
CA GLY A 79 -2.38 15.26 -10.19
C GLY A 79 -1.79 15.45 -8.78
N GLY A 80 -2.23 14.67 -7.79
CA GLY A 80 -1.84 14.78 -6.38
C GLY A 80 -2.36 13.62 -5.54
N ASN A 81 -2.68 13.91 -4.29
CA ASN A 81 -3.21 12.96 -3.32
C ASN A 81 -4.71 13.19 -2.98
N ALA A 82 -5.35 14.09 -3.72
CA ALA A 82 -6.77 14.38 -3.55
C ALA A 82 -7.47 14.49 -4.92
N ARG A 83 -8.65 13.90 -5.02
CA ARG A 83 -9.62 14.10 -6.09
C ARG A 83 -10.79 14.89 -5.54
N GLN A 84 -11.06 16.07 -6.07
CA GLN A 84 -12.20 16.87 -5.65
C GLN A 84 -13.48 16.37 -6.30
N GLY A 85 -14.51 16.16 -5.50
CA GLY A 85 -15.87 15.84 -5.90
C GLY A 85 -16.86 16.88 -5.40
N SER A 86 -18.13 16.71 -5.74
CA SER A 86 -19.20 17.66 -5.38
C SER A 86 -20.44 17.03 -4.73
N SER A 87 -20.40 15.71 -4.46
CA SER A 87 -21.59 14.96 -4.04
C SER A 87 -21.79 14.84 -2.51
N GLY A 88 -20.90 15.42 -1.69
CA GLY A 88 -20.89 15.16 -0.24
C GLY A 88 -20.52 13.71 0.12
N LEU A 89 -19.99 12.96 -0.84
CA LEU A 89 -19.47 11.61 -0.66
C LEU A 89 -17.95 11.66 -0.61
N PHE A 90 -17.38 11.16 0.48
CA PHE A 90 -15.95 11.17 0.74
C PHE A 90 -15.42 9.74 0.80
N VAL A 91 -14.29 9.49 0.14
CA VAL A 91 -13.54 8.25 0.23
C VAL A 91 -12.18 8.59 0.81
N VAL A 92 -11.89 8.10 2.01
CA VAL A 92 -10.76 8.57 2.81
C VAL A 92 -9.85 7.40 3.18
N GLU A 93 -8.56 7.54 2.92
CA GLU A 93 -7.54 6.66 3.49
C GLU A 93 -7.45 6.93 5.00
N ALA A 94 -7.83 5.95 5.81
CA ALA A 94 -7.92 6.02 7.26
C ALA A 94 -6.63 5.46 7.87
N ASP A 95 -5.72 6.35 8.26
CA ASP A 95 -4.40 6.01 8.76
C ASP A 95 -4.47 5.63 10.24
N GLU A 96 -4.00 4.43 10.58
CA GLU A 96 -3.90 3.95 11.96
C GLU A 96 -2.75 4.61 12.74
N TYR A 97 -1.72 5.14 12.05
CA TYR A 97 -0.62 5.82 12.74
C TYR A 97 -1.13 6.95 13.63
N ASP A 98 -0.62 7.01 14.86
CA ASP A 98 -1.05 7.98 15.89
C ASP A 98 -2.58 7.99 16.11
N LYS A 99 -3.25 6.87 15.88
CA LYS A 99 -4.70 6.70 16.00
C LYS A 99 -5.51 7.72 15.17
N ALA A 100 -4.92 8.23 14.08
CA ALA A 100 -5.52 9.29 13.28
C ALA A 100 -6.90 8.92 12.72
N PHE A 101 -7.11 7.64 12.36
CA PHE A 101 -8.40 7.13 11.86
C PHE A 101 -9.56 7.27 12.84
N LEU A 102 -9.29 7.40 14.15
CA LEU A 102 -10.33 7.62 15.17
C LEU A 102 -10.94 9.02 15.13
N SER A 103 -10.38 9.95 14.37
CA SER A 103 -11.02 11.26 14.12
C SER A 103 -12.13 11.18 13.06
N LEU A 104 -12.28 10.05 12.37
CA LEU A 104 -13.31 9.86 11.35
C LEU A 104 -14.61 9.27 11.93
N GLN A 105 -15.74 9.63 11.30
CA GLN A 105 -17.06 9.04 11.55
C GLN A 105 -17.55 8.37 10.25
N PRO A 106 -17.15 7.12 9.97
CA PRO A 106 -17.46 6.48 8.71
C PRO A 106 -18.92 6.04 8.61
N THR A 107 -19.52 6.23 7.44
CA THR A 107 -20.75 5.53 7.04
C THR A 107 -20.42 4.07 6.70
N VAL A 108 -19.31 3.87 5.99
CA VAL A 108 -18.77 2.55 5.67
C VAL A 108 -17.30 2.53 6.13
N ALA A 109 -16.98 1.63 7.05
CA ALA A 109 -15.60 1.35 7.44
C ALA A 109 -15.08 0.12 6.73
N VAL A 110 -13.90 0.22 6.15
CA VAL A 110 -13.18 -0.90 5.55
C VAL A 110 -11.99 -1.25 6.42
N VAL A 111 -11.81 -2.54 6.75
CA VAL A 111 -10.65 -3.09 7.44
C VAL A 111 -10.02 -4.14 6.54
N ASN A 112 -9.02 -3.74 5.75
CA ASN A 112 -8.37 -4.62 4.77
C ASN A 112 -7.63 -5.79 5.44
N ASN A 113 -6.86 -5.49 6.47
CA ASN A 113 -6.07 -6.43 7.27
C ASN A 113 -5.58 -5.73 8.54
N VAL A 114 -5.20 -6.52 9.55
CA VAL A 114 -4.62 -5.99 10.80
C VAL A 114 -3.43 -6.85 11.19
N GLU A 115 -2.24 -6.29 11.07
CA GLU A 115 -0.96 -6.88 11.44
C GLU A 115 -0.21 -5.98 12.42
N PRO A 116 0.71 -6.53 13.23
CA PRO A 116 1.52 -5.73 14.14
C PRO A 116 2.37 -4.70 13.38
N ASP A 117 1.95 -3.45 13.39
CA ASP A 117 2.72 -2.29 12.94
C ASP A 117 2.45 -1.12 13.90
N HIS A 118 3.33 -0.13 13.91
CA HIS A 118 3.19 1.08 14.74
C HIS A 118 2.98 0.82 16.23
N LEU A 119 3.57 -0.28 16.77
CA LEU A 119 3.41 -0.65 18.18
C LEU A 119 3.97 0.40 19.15
N GLU A 120 4.83 1.30 18.69
CA GLU A 120 5.25 2.49 19.44
C GLU A 120 4.08 3.42 19.79
N CYS A 121 3.02 3.43 18.98
CA CYS A 121 1.80 4.22 19.22
C CYS A 121 0.76 3.48 20.07
N TYR A 122 0.79 2.14 20.07
CA TYR A 122 -0.25 1.30 20.67
C TYR A 122 0.19 0.54 21.91
N GLY A 123 1.49 0.26 22.03
CA GLY A 123 2.06 -0.52 23.13
C GLY A 123 1.89 -2.04 23.00
N SER A 124 0.80 -2.52 22.40
CA SER A 124 0.54 -3.95 22.19
C SER A 124 -0.32 -4.21 20.95
N VAL A 125 -0.33 -5.45 20.47
CA VAL A 125 -1.21 -5.90 19.37
C VAL A 125 -2.68 -5.82 19.79
N ASP A 126 -3.00 -6.18 21.02
CA ASP A 126 -4.38 -6.12 21.54
C ASP A 126 -4.90 -4.67 21.54
N SER A 127 -4.05 -3.71 21.90
CA SER A 127 -4.43 -2.28 21.86
C SER A 127 -4.59 -1.77 20.43
N LEU A 128 -3.80 -2.27 19.47
CA LEU A 128 -3.95 -1.99 18.04
C LEU A 128 -5.31 -2.53 17.55
N GLU A 129 -5.60 -3.80 17.80
CA GLU A 129 -6.87 -4.45 17.43
C GLU A 129 -8.07 -3.76 18.07
N ALA A 130 -7.97 -3.35 19.34
CA ALA A 130 -9.01 -2.59 20.02
C ALA A 130 -9.29 -1.23 19.36
N ALA A 131 -8.25 -0.53 18.89
CA ALA A 131 -8.42 0.73 18.17
C ALA A 131 -9.07 0.52 16.79
N PHE A 132 -8.73 -0.56 16.08
CA PHE A 132 -9.43 -0.92 14.82
C PHE A 132 -10.91 -1.27 15.10
N ALA A 133 -11.20 -1.98 16.18
CA ALA A 133 -12.58 -2.28 16.59
C ALA A 133 -13.35 -1.00 16.93
N GLU A 134 -12.75 -0.07 17.67
CA GLU A 134 -13.33 1.25 17.97
C GLU A 134 -13.63 2.05 16.70
N PHE A 135 -12.70 2.09 15.74
CA PHE A 135 -12.91 2.72 14.44
C PHE A 135 -14.08 2.09 13.68
N ALA A 136 -14.09 0.75 13.60
CA ALA A 136 -15.09 0.00 12.84
C ALA A 136 -16.49 0.09 13.47
N GLU A 137 -16.61 0.08 14.80
CA GLU A 137 -17.89 0.15 15.52
C GLU A 137 -18.66 1.46 15.29
N ARG A 138 -17.97 2.53 14.87
CA ARG A 138 -18.58 3.83 14.53
C ARG A 138 -19.34 3.81 13.20
N ALA A 139 -19.15 2.76 12.38
CA ALA A 139 -19.72 2.70 11.04
C ALA A 139 -21.12 2.10 11.01
N GLN A 140 -21.93 2.53 10.05
CA GLN A 140 -23.22 1.90 9.76
C GLN A 140 -23.04 0.52 9.07
N ARG A 141 -21.92 0.33 8.36
CA ARG A 141 -21.51 -0.92 7.71
C ARG A 141 -20.01 -1.10 7.80
N VAL A 142 -19.57 -2.29 8.15
CA VAL A 142 -18.16 -2.67 8.14
C VAL A 142 -17.91 -3.64 6.97
N ILE A 143 -16.80 -3.47 6.29
CA ILE A 143 -16.31 -4.41 5.28
C ILE A 143 -14.93 -4.87 5.73
N ALA A 144 -14.72 -6.17 5.90
CA ALA A 144 -13.46 -6.69 6.41
C ALA A 144 -12.97 -7.90 5.61
N SER A 145 -11.67 -8.12 5.58
CA SER A 145 -11.11 -9.33 4.96
C SER A 145 -11.52 -10.58 5.74
N ALA A 146 -12.07 -11.59 5.02
CA ALA A 146 -12.29 -12.92 5.56
C ALA A 146 -11.01 -13.76 5.61
N ASP A 147 -10.02 -13.40 4.79
CA ASP A 147 -8.77 -14.14 4.65
C ASP A 147 -7.68 -13.64 5.62
N ASP A 148 -7.93 -12.54 6.36
CA ASP A 148 -6.98 -11.95 7.31
C ASP A 148 -7.35 -12.26 8.77
N PRO A 149 -6.49 -12.96 9.52
CA PRO A 149 -6.80 -13.34 10.90
C PRO A 149 -6.98 -12.15 11.86
N GLY A 150 -6.21 -11.06 11.67
CA GLY A 150 -6.31 -9.85 12.49
C GLY A 150 -7.61 -9.11 12.25
N ALA A 151 -7.99 -8.88 10.99
CA ALA A 151 -9.28 -8.30 10.63
C ALA A 151 -10.44 -9.15 11.19
N GLN A 152 -10.32 -10.49 11.13
CA GLN A 152 -11.34 -11.40 11.68
C GLN A 152 -11.43 -11.31 13.22
N ARG A 153 -10.32 -11.09 13.94
CA ARG A 153 -10.38 -10.85 15.41
C ARG A 153 -11.08 -9.54 15.72
N VAL A 154 -10.75 -8.48 14.98
CA VAL A 154 -11.39 -7.17 15.13
C VAL A 154 -12.90 -7.24 14.96
N VAL A 155 -13.39 -7.90 13.89
CA VAL A 155 -14.85 -7.86 13.61
C VAL A 155 -15.69 -8.78 14.47
N ARG A 156 -15.10 -9.75 15.17
CA ARG A 156 -15.84 -10.70 16.03
C ARG A 156 -16.63 -10.04 17.17
N SER A 157 -16.15 -8.93 17.67
CA SER A 157 -16.75 -8.22 18.80
C SER A 157 -17.69 -7.08 18.42
N LEU A 158 -17.78 -6.77 17.11
CA LEU A 158 -18.56 -5.65 16.61
C LEU A 158 -20.07 -5.95 16.66
N LYS A 159 -20.84 -4.92 17.00
CA LYS A 159 -22.31 -4.90 16.86
C LYS A 159 -22.74 -4.35 15.52
N ALA A 160 -21.90 -3.52 14.89
CA ALA A 160 -22.11 -3.00 13.54
C ALA A 160 -22.27 -4.14 12.53
N PRO A 161 -23.16 -4.03 11.53
CA PRO A 161 -23.31 -5.03 10.49
C PRO A 161 -22.02 -5.18 9.67
N VAL A 162 -21.51 -6.41 9.53
CA VAL A 162 -20.26 -6.72 8.83
C VAL A 162 -20.55 -7.47 7.54
N TRP A 163 -19.85 -7.10 6.45
CA TRP A 163 -19.63 -7.95 5.28
C TRP A 163 -18.18 -8.35 5.22
N THR A 164 -17.94 -9.62 4.97
CA THR A 164 -16.60 -10.16 4.83
C THR A 164 -16.26 -10.42 3.36
N VAL A 165 -15.02 -10.14 2.98
CA VAL A 165 -14.50 -10.32 1.61
C VAL A 165 -13.40 -11.38 1.63
N GLY A 166 -13.52 -12.43 0.86
CA GLY A 166 -12.51 -13.48 0.84
C GLY A 166 -12.52 -14.38 -0.38
N THR A 167 -11.47 -15.22 -0.45
CA THR A 167 -11.25 -16.18 -1.53
C THR A 167 -11.81 -17.58 -1.21
N ARG A 168 -11.93 -17.93 0.08
CA ARG A 168 -12.43 -19.23 0.55
C ARG A 168 -13.83 -19.12 1.13
N SER A 169 -14.12 -18.01 1.79
CA SER A 169 -15.37 -17.74 2.49
C SER A 169 -15.62 -16.24 2.49
N GLY A 170 -16.83 -15.82 2.86
CA GLY A 170 -17.21 -14.42 2.99
C GLY A 170 -18.54 -14.12 2.33
N ASP A 171 -19.10 -12.96 2.69
CA ASP A 171 -20.32 -12.41 2.08
C ASP A 171 -20.05 -11.92 0.65
N VAL A 172 -18.84 -11.46 0.40
CA VAL A 172 -18.29 -11.14 -0.92
C VAL A 172 -17.21 -12.17 -1.24
N GLN A 173 -17.38 -12.91 -2.34
CA GLN A 173 -16.51 -14.02 -2.68
C GLN A 173 -15.75 -13.76 -3.98
N ILE A 174 -14.45 -14.07 -3.97
CA ILE A 174 -13.56 -13.97 -5.11
C ILE A 174 -13.38 -15.36 -5.71
N HIS A 175 -13.74 -15.50 -6.98
CA HIS A 175 -13.61 -16.75 -7.73
C HIS A 175 -12.80 -16.54 -9.01
N ASP A 176 -12.28 -17.63 -9.58
CA ASP A 176 -11.64 -17.67 -10.89
C ASP A 176 -10.54 -16.59 -11.07
N ALA A 177 -9.72 -16.40 -10.05
CA ALA A 177 -8.62 -15.42 -10.11
C ALA A 177 -7.49 -15.93 -11.00
N HIS A 178 -7.13 -15.14 -12.03
CA HIS A 178 -6.03 -15.42 -12.94
C HIS A 178 -5.07 -14.21 -12.96
N PHE A 179 -3.78 -14.51 -13.08
CA PHE A 179 -2.72 -13.51 -13.06
C PHE A 179 -1.84 -13.65 -14.32
N SER A 180 -1.47 -12.54 -14.93
CA SER A 180 -0.63 -12.50 -16.13
C SER A 180 0.19 -11.22 -16.18
N PRO A 181 1.15 -11.11 -17.11
CA PRO A 181 1.85 -9.85 -17.36
C PRO A 181 0.91 -8.69 -17.71
N ALA A 182 -0.24 -8.96 -18.29
CA ALA A 182 -1.23 -7.92 -18.66
C ALA A 182 -2.05 -7.43 -17.46
N GLY A 183 -2.06 -8.17 -16.33
CA GLY A 183 -2.83 -7.82 -15.13
C GLY A 183 -3.50 -9.02 -14.48
N SER A 184 -4.62 -8.77 -13.83
CA SER A 184 -5.40 -9.78 -13.10
C SER A 184 -6.84 -9.80 -13.56
N THR A 185 -7.47 -10.99 -13.58
CA THR A 185 -8.93 -11.14 -13.76
C THR A 185 -9.50 -12.00 -12.66
N ALA A 186 -10.77 -11.78 -12.32
CA ALA A 186 -11.49 -12.58 -11.34
C ALA A 186 -13.02 -12.43 -11.57
N ARG A 187 -13.78 -13.21 -10.83
CA ARG A 187 -15.23 -13.04 -10.65
C ARG A 187 -15.51 -12.68 -9.21
N VAL A 188 -16.27 -11.63 -8.96
CA VAL A 188 -16.65 -11.19 -7.61
C VAL A 188 -18.14 -11.38 -7.44
N LYS A 189 -18.54 -12.23 -6.46
CA LYS A 189 -19.92 -12.43 -6.06
C LYS A 189 -20.23 -11.54 -4.87
N LEU A 190 -21.31 -10.76 -4.96
CA LEU A 190 -21.75 -9.80 -3.96
C LEU A 190 -22.75 -10.41 -2.96
N PRO A 191 -23.02 -9.75 -1.81
CA PRO A 191 -23.94 -10.27 -0.78
C PRO A 191 -25.38 -10.47 -1.26
N ASN A 192 -25.81 -9.72 -2.27
CA ASN A 192 -27.15 -9.89 -2.89
C ASN A 192 -27.23 -11.03 -3.92
N GLY A 193 -26.15 -11.78 -4.11
CA GLY A 193 -26.05 -12.88 -5.06
C GLY A 193 -25.60 -12.50 -6.47
N ASP A 194 -25.54 -11.21 -6.80
CA ASP A 194 -25.01 -10.75 -8.08
C ASP A 194 -23.54 -11.08 -8.25
N SER A 195 -23.13 -11.39 -9.48
CA SER A 195 -21.72 -11.60 -9.84
C SER A 195 -21.29 -10.62 -10.90
N VAL A 196 -20.09 -10.07 -10.73
CA VAL A 196 -19.46 -9.17 -11.69
C VAL A 196 -18.08 -9.70 -12.09
N ALA A 197 -17.74 -9.55 -13.37
CA ALA A 197 -16.39 -9.78 -13.85
C ALA A 197 -15.51 -8.61 -13.41
N LEU A 198 -14.31 -8.94 -12.91
CA LEU A 198 -13.28 -8.00 -12.52
C LEU A 198 -12.09 -8.16 -13.45
N SER A 199 -11.56 -7.06 -13.95
CA SER A 199 -10.28 -6.99 -14.66
C SER A 199 -9.47 -5.83 -14.10
N LEU A 200 -8.15 -6.00 -13.99
CA LEU A 200 -7.21 -4.99 -13.51
C LEU A 200 -5.98 -5.02 -14.42
N GLN A 201 -5.37 -3.88 -14.69
CA GLN A 201 -4.08 -3.81 -15.41
C GLN A 201 -2.87 -3.99 -14.47
N VAL A 202 -3.10 -4.35 -13.23
CA VAL A 202 -2.08 -4.65 -12.21
C VAL A 202 -2.16 -6.11 -11.79
N PRO A 203 -1.01 -6.80 -11.61
CA PRO A 203 -0.99 -8.19 -11.18
C PRO A 203 -1.13 -8.32 -9.65
N GLY A 204 -1.35 -9.54 -9.20
CA GLY A 204 -1.24 -9.95 -7.82
C GLY A 204 -2.57 -10.14 -7.08
N ALA A 205 -2.62 -11.20 -6.28
CA ALA A 205 -3.81 -11.59 -5.51
C ALA A 205 -4.26 -10.49 -4.53
N HIS A 206 -3.30 -9.72 -3.97
CA HIS A 206 -3.59 -8.58 -3.10
C HIS A 206 -4.38 -7.48 -3.83
N ASN A 207 -4.09 -7.20 -5.11
CA ASN A 207 -4.82 -6.21 -5.90
C ASN A 207 -6.24 -6.69 -6.22
N VAL A 208 -6.43 -7.99 -6.48
CA VAL A 208 -7.77 -8.58 -6.67
C VAL A 208 -8.60 -8.47 -5.38
N ARG A 209 -8.00 -8.72 -4.20
CA ARG A 209 -8.67 -8.52 -2.90
C ARG A 209 -9.03 -7.06 -2.67
N ASN A 210 -8.11 -6.12 -2.92
CA ASN A 210 -8.37 -4.68 -2.81
C ASN A 210 -9.54 -4.26 -3.71
N ALA A 211 -9.58 -4.76 -4.95
CA ALA A 211 -10.66 -4.46 -5.90
C ALA A 211 -12.00 -5.07 -5.48
N ALA A 212 -12.03 -6.32 -5.00
CA ALA A 212 -13.25 -6.93 -4.48
C ALA A 212 -13.79 -6.18 -3.25
N THR A 213 -12.90 -5.73 -2.36
CA THR A 213 -13.24 -4.87 -1.22
C THR A 213 -13.79 -3.50 -1.69
N ALA A 214 -13.18 -2.93 -2.74
CA ALA A 214 -13.68 -1.69 -3.33
C ALA A 214 -15.08 -1.87 -3.92
N LEU A 215 -15.34 -2.97 -4.64
CA LEU A 215 -16.68 -3.27 -5.16
C LEU A 215 -17.71 -3.49 -4.05
N ALA A 216 -17.31 -4.11 -2.93
CA ALA A 216 -18.15 -4.24 -1.74
C ALA A 216 -18.51 -2.86 -1.15
N ALA A 217 -17.53 -1.94 -1.07
CA ALA A 217 -17.76 -0.57 -0.58
C ALA A 217 -18.68 0.23 -1.51
N VAL A 218 -18.49 0.11 -2.83
CA VAL A 218 -19.38 0.69 -3.84
C VAL A 218 -20.82 0.16 -3.68
N HIS A 219 -20.96 -1.14 -3.46
CA HIS A 219 -22.26 -1.78 -3.20
C HIS A 219 -22.91 -1.28 -1.90
N ALA A 220 -22.12 -1.14 -0.84
CA ALA A 220 -22.59 -0.70 0.48
C ALA A 220 -23.20 0.72 0.46
N VAL A 221 -22.72 1.61 -0.42
CA VAL A 221 -23.30 2.95 -0.60
C VAL A 221 -24.38 3.00 -1.70
N GLY A 222 -24.85 1.85 -2.18
CA GLY A 222 -25.95 1.76 -3.15
C GLY A 222 -25.57 2.27 -4.54
N ALA A 223 -24.29 2.24 -4.94
CA ALA A 223 -23.85 2.63 -6.27
C ALA A 223 -23.78 1.44 -7.23
N ASN A 224 -23.71 1.73 -8.54
CA ASN A 224 -23.70 0.70 -9.59
C ASN A 224 -22.36 -0.03 -9.64
N VAL A 225 -22.32 -1.28 -9.14
CA VAL A 225 -21.11 -2.10 -9.08
C VAL A 225 -20.59 -2.52 -10.46
N ARG A 226 -21.47 -2.69 -11.46
CA ARG A 226 -21.04 -3.06 -12.82
C ARG A 226 -20.28 -1.92 -13.48
N SER A 227 -20.74 -0.68 -13.30
CA SER A 227 -20.01 0.52 -13.77
C SER A 227 -18.66 0.66 -13.06
N ALA A 228 -18.62 0.40 -11.74
CA ALA A 228 -17.38 0.41 -10.98
C ALA A 228 -16.39 -0.66 -11.46
N ALA A 229 -16.85 -1.90 -11.64
CA ALA A 229 -16.01 -2.99 -12.13
C ALA A 229 -15.45 -2.71 -13.55
N ALA A 230 -16.27 -2.11 -14.43
CA ALA A 230 -15.82 -1.69 -15.76
C ALA A 230 -14.72 -0.62 -15.69
N ALA A 231 -14.84 0.36 -14.78
CA ALA A 231 -13.80 1.37 -14.58
C ALA A 231 -12.49 0.80 -14.03
N LEU A 232 -12.57 -0.20 -13.15
CA LEU A 232 -11.39 -0.86 -12.61
C LEU A 232 -10.58 -1.61 -13.69
N ALA A 233 -11.16 -1.94 -14.84
CA ALA A 233 -10.43 -2.49 -15.98
C ALA A 233 -9.38 -1.52 -16.55
N GLU A 234 -9.55 -0.22 -16.32
CA GLU A 234 -8.59 0.82 -16.70
C GLU A 234 -7.62 1.17 -15.54
N PHE A 235 -7.75 0.53 -14.38
CA PHE A 235 -6.90 0.80 -13.24
C PHE A 235 -5.48 0.31 -13.49
N ARG A 236 -4.53 1.25 -13.55
CA ARG A 236 -3.11 1.03 -13.83
C ARG A 236 -2.22 1.01 -12.58
N GLY A 237 -2.82 1.08 -11.41
CA GLY A 237 -2.10 1.14 -10.14
C GLY A 237 -2.02 2.54 -9.55
N VAL A 238 -1.32 2.61 -8.45
CA VAL A 238 -0.95 3.85 -7.74
C VAL A 238 0.57 3.97 -7.79
N ALA A 239 1.09 5.18 -7.82
CA ALA A 239 2.53 5.40 -7.80
C ALA A 239 3.18 4.61 -6.65
N ARG A 240 4.29 3.94 -6.95
CA ARG A 240 5.01 3.09 -6.01
C ARG A 240 4.18 1.92 -5.43
N ARG A 241 3.20 1.38 -6.16
CA ARG A 241 2.43 0.18 -5.81
C ARG A 241 2.44 -0.78 -6.99
N PHE A 242 3.50 -1.58 -7.09
CA PHE A 242 3.83 -2.39 -8.26
C PHE A 242 3.83 -1.55 -9.55
N GLU A 243 4.42 -0.36 -9.47
CA GLU A 243 4.42 0.62 -10.57
C GLU A 243 5.43 0.21 -11.63
N ARG A 244 4.96 -0.02 -12.85
CA ARG A 244 5.84 -0.28 -14.00
C ARG A 244 6.43 1.03 -14.49
N LEU A 245 7.72 1.23 -14.27
CA LEU A 245 8.45 2.43 -14.69
C LEU A 245 8.86 2.38 -16.16
N GLY A 246 9.00 1.17 -16.70
CA GLY A 246 9.35 0.95 -18.11
C GLY A 246 10.25 -0.25 -18.33
N GLU A 247 10.74 -0.37 -19.57
CA GLU A 247 11.69 -1.41 -19.99
C GLU A 247 12.80 -0.80 -20.84
N ALA A 248 14.05 -1.25 -20.65
CA ALA A 248 15.20 -0.87 -21.45
C ALA A 248 16.21 -2.03 -21.51
N ASP A 249 16.75 -2.31 -22.70
CA ASP A 249 17.69 -3.41 -22.97
C ASP A 249 17.21 -4.76 -22.41
N GLY A 250 15.90 -5.05 -22.55
CA GLY A 250 15.28 -6.29 -22.06
C GLY A 250 15.09 -6.37 -20.54
N VAL A 251 15.44 -5.33 -19.77
CA VAL A 251 15.20 -5.25 -18.32
C VAL A 251 13.93 -4.46 -18.05
N MET A 252 12.94 -5.12 -17.47
CA MET A 252 11.72 -4.47 -16.96
C MET A 252 11.96 -3.92 -15.56
N VAL A 253 11.51 -2.70 -15.30
CA VAL A 253 11.70 -2.03 -14.02
C VAL A 253 10.36 -1.74 -13.38
N VAL A 254 10.20 -2.19 -12.13
CA VAL A 254 9.02 -1.99 -11.28
C VAL A 254 9.44 -1.36 -9.97
N ASP A 255 8.67 -0.39 -9.45
CA ASP A 255 8.87 0.22 -8.14
C ASP A 255 7.71 -0.09 -7.20
N ASP A 256 8.02 -0.42 -5.95
CA ASP A 256 7.03 -0.69 -4.91
C ASP A 256 7.42 -0.04 -3.58
N TYR A 257 6.43 0.45 -2.87
CA TYR A 257 6.60 1.06 -1.55
C TYR A 257 6.77 0.02 -0.43
N ALA A 258 6.68 -1.28 -0.74
CA ALA A 258 6.73 -2.39 0.20
C ALA A 258 7.90 -2.26 1.18
N HIS A 259 7.58 -2.20 2.47
CA HIS A 259 8.54 -2.01 3.56
C HIS A 259 8.20 -2.83 4.80
N HIS A 260 7.08 -3.55 4.80
CA HIS A 260 6.67 -4.55 5.77
C HIS A 260 6.86 -5.97 5.20
N PRO A 261 7.19 -7.00 6.00
CA PRO A 261 7.43 -8.36 5.48
C PRO A 261 6.30 -8.90 4.61
N THR A 262 5.05 -8.70 5.01
CA THR A 262 3.87 -9.15 4.27
C THR A 262 3.75 -8.44 2.92
N GLU A 263 4.05 -7.14 2.85
CA GLU A 263 4.06 -6.39 1.60
C GLU A 263 5.16 -6.90 0.65
N VAL A 264 6.38 -7.08 1.16
CA VAL A 264 7.52 -7.61 0.38
C VAL A 264 7.19 -8.99 -0.18
N ALA A 265 6.64 -9.88 0.65
CA ALA A 265 6.22 -11.21 0.21
C ALA A 265 5.10 -11.15 -0.85
N ALA A 266 4.09 -10.29 -0.66
CA ALA A 266 2.98 -10.13 -1.59
C ALA A 266 3.45 -9.55 -2.94
N THR A 267 4.38 -8.59 -2.93
CA THR A 267 4.96 -7.96 -4.12
C THR A 267 5.79 -8.97 -4.92
N LEU A 268 6.65 -9.75 -4.25
CA LEU A 268 7.44 -10.80 -4.89
C LEU A 268 6.58 -11.93 -5.44
N ALA A 269 5.57 -12.37 -4.68
CA ALA A 269 4.61 -13.37 -5.17
C ALA A 269 3.83 -12.88 -6.39
N GLY A 270 3.38 -11.62 -6.39
CA GLY A 270 2.72 -10.99 -7.53
C GLY A 270 3.64 -10.89 -8.75
N ALA A 271 4.92 -10.54 -8.53
CA ALA A 271 5.94 -10.51 -9.57
C ALA A 271 6.16 -11.90 -10.19
N ARG A 272 6.32 -12.92 -9.36
CA ARG A 272 6.52 -14.31 -9.83
C ARG A 272 5.29 -14.85 -10.57
N GLN A 273 4.09 -14.55 -10.10
CA GLN A 273 2.84 -14.95 -10.79
C GLN A 273 2.68 -14.28 -12.14
N ALA A 274 3.03 -12.98 -12.23
CA ALA A 274 2.89 -12.22 -13.47
C ALA A 274 4.01 -12.50 -14.48
N PHE A 275 5.22 -12.79 -14.00
CA PHE A 275 6.43 -12.93 -14.84
C PHE A 275 7.20 -14.19 -14.47
N PRO A 276 6.63 -15.40 -14.64
CA PRO A 276 7.24 -16.65 -14.18
C PRO A 276 8.59 -16.93 -14.84
N GLU A 277 8.79 -16.45 -16.07
CA GLU A 277 10.01 -16.70 -16.86
C GLU A 277 11.13 -15.67 -16.62
N ARG A 278 10.83 -14.56 -15.91
CA ARG A 278 11.85 -13.53 -15.65
C ARG A 278 12.60 -13.81 -14.35
N ARG A 279 13.91 -13.62 -14.38
CA ARG A 279 14.72 -13.58 -13.16
C ARG A 279 14.38 -12.31 -12.39
N ILE A 280 13.99 -12.43 -11.14
CA ILE A 280 13.62 -11.32 -10.26
C ILE A 280 14.85 -10.86 -9.49
N VAL A 281 15.33 -9.65 -9.77
CA VAL A 281 16.35 -8.93 -9.03
C VAL A 281 15.65 -7.94 -8.11
N ALA A 282 15.55 -8.26 -6.83
CA ALA A 282 14.87 -7.45 -5.82
C ALA A 282 15.87 -6.54 -5.10
N VAL A 283 15.71 -5.23 -5.27
CA VAL A 283 16.49 -4.22 -4.54
C VAL A 283 15.66 -3.72 -3.38
N PHE A 284 16.05 -4.05 -2.17
CA PHE A 284 15.32 -3.71 -0.95
C PHE A 284 16.11 -2.73 -0.09
N GLN A 285 15.46 -1.65 0.34
CA GLN A 285 16.00 -0.71 1.31
C GLN A 285 15.18 -0.78 2.61
N PRO A 286 15.75 -1.33 3.71
CA PRO A 286 15.08 -1.27 5.01
C PRO A 286 14.79 0.18 5.40
N HIS A 287 13.61 0.42 5.98
CA HIS A 287 13.15 1.75 6.39
C HIS A 287 12.92 1.78 7.89
N LEU A 288 13.53 2.77 8.57
CA LEU A 288 13.58 2.95 10.02
C LEU A 288 14.42 1.86 10.74
N TYR A 289 15.19 2.30 11.73
CA TYR A 289 15.96 1.38 12.57
C TYR A 289 15.03 0.56 13.47
N SER A 290 14.00 1.18 14.05
CA SER A 290 13.01 0.53 14.89
C SER A 290 12.28 -0.60 14.15
N ARG A 291 11.82 -0.35 12.90
CA ARG A 291 11.16 -1.36 12.08
C ARG A 291 12.14 -2.48 11.67
N THR A 292 13.38 -2.14 11.34
CA THR A 292 14.39 -3.14 11.00
C THR A 292 14.72 -4.03 12.19
N ALA A 293 14.79 -3.48 13.41
CA ALA A 293 14.98 -4.26 14.63
C ALA A 293 13.79 -5.24 14.85
N ALA A 294 12.55 -4.78 14.66
CA ALA A 294 11.36 -5.59 14.88
C ALA A 294 11.16 -6.67 13.79
N HIS A 295 11.42 -6.34 12.53
CA HIS A 295 11.01 -7.16 11.37
C HIS A 295 12.18 -7.65 10.51
N GLY A 296 13.43 -7.33 10.81
CA GLY A 296 14.59 -7.65 9.95
C GLY A 296 14.67 -9.12 9.55
N LYS A 297 14.41 -10.04 10.49
CA LYS A 297 14.36 -11.48 10.21
C LYS A 297 13.26 -11.85 9.21
N ALA A 298 12.04 -11.36 9.41
CA ALA A 298 10.90 -11.66 8.54
C ALA A 298 11.06 -11.02 7.17
N LEU A 299 11.64 -9.80 7.09
CA LEU A 299 11.98 -9.13 5.82
C LEU A 299 12.99 -9.96 5.01
N GLY A 300 14.05 -10.46 5.66
CA GLY A 300 15.03 -11.34 5.01
C GLY A 300 14.39 -12.62 4.48
N GLN A 301 13.55 -13.27 5.28
CA GLN A 301 12.81 -14.46 4.86
C GLN A 301 11.89 -14.19 3.65
N ALA A 302 11.21 -13.04 3.62
CA ALA A 302 10.37 -12.64 2.50
C ALA A 302 11.19 -12.42 1.21
N LEU A 303 12.39 -11.83 1.32
CA LEU A 303 13.29 -11.58 0.18
C LEU A 303 13.81 -12.86 -0.47
N ALA A 304 13.79 -14.00 0.21
CA ALA A 304 14.21 -15.29 -0.35
C ALA A 304 13.32 -15.78 -1.53
N ALA A 305 12.18 -15.13 -1.78
CA ALA A 305 11.35 -15.39 -2.95
C ALA A 305 11.87 -14.74 -4.25
N ALA A 306 12.88 -13.86 -4.17
CA ALA A 306 13.60 -13.31 -5.31
C ALA A 306 14.71 -14.27 -5.77
N ASP A 307 15.12 -14.19 -7.05
CA ASP A 307 16.28 -14.93 -7.54
C ASP A 307 17.60 -14.29 -7.07
N VAL A 308 17.61 -12.96 -6.97
CA VAL A 308 18.71 -12.18 -6.37
C VAL A 308 18.13 -11.08 -5.50
N ALA A 309 18.55 -11.02 -4.25
CA ALA A 309 18.20 -9.94 -3.32
C ALA A 309 19.39 -8.98 -3.13
N VAL A 310 19.20 -7.72 -3.49
CA VAL A 310 20.17 -6.64 -3.23
C VAL A 310 19.66 -5.84 -2.05
N VAL A 311 20.44 -5.81 -0.95
CA VAL A 311 20.04 -5.13 0.27
C VAL A 311 20.89 -3.88 0.48
N ALA A 312 20.22 -2.73 0.50
CA ALA A 312 20.79 -1.41 0.71
C ALA A 312 20.96 -1.09 2.21
N PRO A 313 21.75 -0.06 2.55
CA PRO A 313 21.76 0.49 3.92
C PRO A 313 20.37 0.94 4.37
N ILE A 314 20.14 0.90 5.70
CA ILE A 314 18.86 1.35 6.28
C ILE A 314 18.65 2.84 5.97
N TYR A 315 17.46 3.17 5.50
CA TYR A 315 16.99 4.55 5.41
C TYR A 315 16.35 4.95 6.75
N GLY A 316 17.11 5.66 7.57
CA GLY A 316 16.70 6.02 8.94
C GLY A 316 15.60 7.08 9.00
N ALA A 317 15.36 7.82 7.88
CA ALA A 317 14.44 8.96 7.85
C ALA A 317 14.71 9.93 9.02
N ARG A 318 13.83 9.96 10.02
CA ARG A 318 13.96 10.81 11.22
C ARG A 318 14.56 10.11 12.44
N GLU A 319 14.85 8.80 12.34
CA GLU A 319 15.44 8.05 13.44
C GLU A 319 16.97 8.14 13.42
N ALA A 320 17.54 8.28 14.61
CA ALA A 320 18.97 8.11 14.81
C ALA A 320 19.36 6.61 14.69
N PRO A 321 20.58 6.30 14.27
CA PRO A 321 21.07 4.93 14.26
C PRO A 321 20.94 4.26 15.64
N MET A 322 20.41 3.02 15.65
CA MET A 322 20.26 2.22 16.85
C MET A 322 21.45 1.24 16.97
N PRO A 323 22.12 1.15 18.14
CA PRO A 323 23.23 0.21 18.36
C PRO A 323 22.82 -1.23 18.03
N GLY A 324 23.62 -1.93 17.23
CA GLY A 324 23.37 -3.32 16.83
C GLY A 324 22.31 -3.50 15.73
N VAL A 325 21.66 -2.44 15.26
CA VAL A 325 20.65 -2.51 14.20
C VAL A 325 21.24 -2.03 12.88
N THR A 326 21.46 -2.96 11.98
CA THR A 326 21.97 -2.70 10.62
C THR A 326 21.21 -3.54 9.60
N SER A 327 21.43 -3.31 8.31
CA SER A 327 20.87 -4.14 7.25
C SER A 327 21.33 -5.60 7.29
N GLU A 328 22.36 -5.93 8.07
CA GLU A 328 22.81 -7.32 8.28
C GLU A 328 21.69 -8.21 8.86
N LEU A 329 20.82 -7.68 9.71
CA LEU A 329 19.66 -8.44 10.23
C LEU A 329 18.79 -9.01 9.10
N VAL A 330 18.64 -8.24 8.02
CA VAL A 330 17.86 -8.66 6.82
C VAL A 330 18.71 -9.61 5.96
N ILE A 331 19.98 -9.28 5.74
CA ILE A 331 20.92 -10.03 4.89
C ILE A 331 21.12 -11.44 5.43
N GLU A 332 21.45 -11.57 6.72
CA GLU A 332 21.66 -12.87 7.37
C GLU A 332 20.42 -13.74 7.32
N ALA A 333 19.24 -13.16 7.57
CA ALA A 333 17.98 -13.88 7.51
C ALA A 333 17.63 -14.31 6.08
N ALA A 334 17.90 -13.48 5.06
CA ALA A 334 17.68 -13.82 3.66
C ALA A 334 18.61 -14.97 3.23
N ARG A 335 19.89 -14.92 3.58
CA ARG A 335 20.86 -15.99 3.33
C ARG A 335 20.48 -17.29 4.02
N ALA A 336 20.06 -17.21 5.29
CA ALA A 336 19.58 -18.38 6.04
C ALA A 336 18.32 -19.01 5.42
N ALA A 337 17.51 -18.22 4.71
CA ALA A 337 16.35 -18.68 3.94
C ALA A 337 16.70 -19.16 2.51
N GLY A 338 17.99 -19.17 2.13
CA GLY A 338 18.46 -19.67 0.85
C GLY A 338 18.55 -18.63 -0.28
N ALA A 339 18.38 -17.34 0.01
CA ALA A 339 18.49 -16.28 -0.99
C ALA A 339 19.94 -16.08 -1.45
N GLU A 340 20.14 -15.79 -2.75
CA GLU A 340 21.35 -15.14 -3.23
C GLU A 340 21.30 -13.66 -2.86
N VAL A 341 22.21 -13.23 -1.96
CA VAL A 341 22.17 -11.87 -1.40
C VAL A 341 23.42 -11.09 -1.75
N VAL A 342 23.24 -9.96 -2.39
CA VAL A 342 24.25 -8.93 -2.64
C VAL A 342 24.07 -7.80 -1.62
N LYS A 343 25.10 -7.55 -0.81
CA LYS A 343 25.14 -6.43 0.11
C LYS A 343 25.72 -5.21 -0.59
N VAL A 344 25.01 -4.08 -0.52
CA VAL A 344 25.55 -2.77 -0.92
C VAL A 344 25.82 -1.94 0.34
N GLY A 345 27.10 -1.65 0.59
CA GLY A 345 27.51 -0.92 1.79
C GLY A 345 27.36 0.60 1.68
N ASP A 346 27.30 1.14 0.47
CA ASP A 346 27.22 2.57 0.19
C ASP A 346 26.02 2.88 -0.70
N ARG A 347 25.10 3.70 -0.21
CA ARG A 347 23.90 4.10 -0.97
C ARG A 347 24.26 4.79 -2.29
N ALA A 348 25.36 5.54 -2.34
CA ALA A 348 25.78 6.25 -3.56
C ALA A 348 26.20 5.28 -4.69
N LYS A 349 26.61 4.05 -4.35
CA LYS A 349 27.01 3.01 -5.33
C LYS A 349 25.85 2.11 -5.75
N LEU A 350 24.71 2.17 -5.04
CA LEU A 350 23.61 1.22 -5.21
C LEU A 350 23.16 1.09 -6.68
N THR A 351 22.94 2.20 -7.37
CA THR A 351 22.50 2.17 -8.77
C THR A 351 23.54 1.53 -9.71
N ALA A 352 24.82 1.85 -9.51
CA ALA A 352 25.91 1.28 -10.31
C ALA A 352 26.09 -0.23 -10.05
N ASP A 353 26.05 -0.63 -8.77
CA ASP A 353 26.20 -2.04 -8.37
C ASP A 353 25.01 -2.87 -8.90
N VAL A 354 23.80 -2.34 -8.80
CA VAL A 354 22.59 -2.99 -9.39
C VAL A 354 22.71 -3.07 -10.91
N ALA A 355 23.13 -1.99 -11.59
CA ALA A 355 23.28 -1.98 -13.05
C ALA A 355 24.24 -3.07 -13.56
N ALA A 356 25.32 -3.35 -12.81
CA ALA A 356 26.30 -4.38 -13.15
C ALA A 356 25.76 -5.82 -13.00
N LEU A 357 24.72 -6.04 -12.19
CA LEU A 357 24.10 -7.35 -11.97
C LEU A 357 23.04 -7.70 -12.99
N LEU A 358 22.44 -6.68 -13.64
CA LEU A 358 21.25 -6.86 -14.48
C LEU A 358 21.58 -7.41 -15.87
N GLN A 359 20.79 -8.37 -16.32
CA GLN A 359 20.86 -9.03 -17.60
C GLN A 359 19.55 -8.83 -18.40
N PRO A 360 19.60 -8.90 -19.75
CA PRO A 360 18.37 -8.95 -20.55
C PRO A 360 17.48 -10.11 -20.11
N GLY A 361 16.18 -9.85 -19.96
CA GLY A 361 15.21 -10.81 -19.42
C GLY A 361 14.91 -10.61 -17.93
N ASP A 362 15.66 -9.78 -17.20
CA ASP A 362 15.42 -9.52 -15.80
C ASP A 362 14.16 -8.67 -15.55
N LEU A 363 13.56 -8.91 -14.39
CA LEU A 363 12.65 -8.00 -13.71
C LEU A 363 13.40 -7.37 -12.54
N LEU A 364 13.75 -6.09 -12.66
CA LEU A 364 14.25 -5.29 -11.55
C LEU A 364 13.06 -4.78 -10.73
N LEU A 365 13.03 -5.13 -9.45
CA LEU A 365 12.00 -4.71 -8.50
C LEU A 365 12.65 -3.90 -7.38
N THR A 366 12.40 -2.58 -7.35
CA THR A 366 12.84 -1.69 -6.25
C THR A 366 11.77 -1.64 -5.18
N MET A 367 12.14 -1.93 -3.92
CA MET A 367 11.21 -1.99 -2.79
C MET A 367 11.72 -1.20 -1.59
N GLY A 368 10.83 -0.43 -0.97
CA GLY A 368 11.12 0.34 0.25
C GLY A 368 10.45 1.70 0.30
N ALA A 369 10.25 2.24 1.50
CA ALA A 369 9.63 3.55 1.71
C ALA A 369 10.62 4.73 1.54
N GLY A 370 11.92 4.45 1.41
CA GLY A 370 12.99 5.44 1.30
C GLY A 370 13.30 5.90 -0.13
N ASP A 371 14.55 6.30 -0.34
CA ASP A 371 15.04 6.84 -1.60
C ASP A 371 15.47 5.79 -2.63
N VAL A 372 15.29 4.50 -2.34
CA VAL A 372 15.49 3.39 -3.28
C VAL A 372 14.65 3.56 -4.57
N THR A 373 13.55 4.25 -4.49
CA THR A 373 12.68 4.59 -5.64
C THR A 373 13.42 5.33 -6.76
N ARG A 374 14.58 5.93 -6.50
CA ARG A 374 15.41 6.60 -7.51
C ARG A 374 16.19 5.62 -8.39
N VAL A 375 16.47 4.43 -7.90
CA VAL A 375 17.29 3.42 -8.59
C VAL A 375 16.67 3.02 -9.93
N GLY A 376 15.36 2.75 -9.95
CA GLY A 376 14.66 2.34 -11.17
C GLY A 376 14.77 3.36 -12.32
N PRO A 377 14.38 4.62 -12.13
CA PRO A 377 14.53 5.68 -13.14
C PRO A 377 15.99 5.90 -13.59
N GLU A 378 16.96 5.84 -12.68
CA GLU A 378 18.38 5.99 -12.97
C GLU A 378 18.87 4.85 -13.87
N ILE A 379 18.50 3.59 -13.60
CA ILE A 379 18.80 2.42 -14.43
C ILE A 379 18.21 2.57 -15.85
N LEU A 380 16.93 2.94 -15.96
CA LEU A 380 16.26 3.13 -17.24
C LEU A 380 16.93 4.22 -18.07
N SER A 381 17.32 5.33 -17.44
CA SER A 381 18.00 6.45 -18.11
C SER A 381 19.37 6.04 -18.62
N GLY A 382 20.18 5.38 -17.79
CA GLY A 382 21.52 4.90 -18.17
C GLY A 382 21.50 3.91 -19.34
N ARG A 383 20.59 2.93 -19.32
CA ARG A 383 20.45 1.92 -20.39
C ARG A 383 19.96 2.52 -21.71
N ARG A 384 19.01 3.46 -21.68
CA ARG A 384 18.53 4.17 -22.88
C ARG A 384 19.64 4.99 -23.55
N SER A 385 20.52 5.61 -22.76
CA SER A 385 21.67 6.37 -23.27
C SER A 385 22.68 5.44 -23.96
N ALA A 386 23.03 4.32 -23.31
CA ALA A 386 23.95 3.32 -23.87
C ALA A 386 23.40 2.66 -25.16
N GLY A 387 22.08 2.43 -25.22
CA GLY A 387 21.43 1.88 -26.41
C GLY A 387 21.45 2.84 -27.61
N ARG A 388 21.35 4.16 -27.37
CA ARG A 388 21.47 5.18 -28.46
C ARG A 388 22.89 5.29 -29.03
N GLU A 389 23.91 5.09 -28.19
CA GLU A 389 25.32 5.11 -28.62
C GLU A 389 25.69 3.86 -29.43
N ARG A 390 25.00 2.74 -29.25
CA ARG A 390 25.21 1.47 -29.97
C ARG A 390 24.41 1.33 -31.26
N ALA A 391 23.43 2.22 -31.53
CA ALA A 391 22.71 2.21 -32.78
C ALA A 391 23.64 2.64 -33.91
N PRO A 392 23.85 1.83 -34.98
CA PRO A 392 24.68 2.24 -36.10
C PRO A 392 24.07 3.50 -36.75
N ARG A 393 24.95 4.48 -37.08
CA ARG A 393 24.60 5.70 -37.81
C ARG A 393 24.27 5.33 -39.26
#